data_83e212e0f69c75954772d28e510e3f79
#
_entry.id   83e212e0f69c75954772d28e510e3f79
#
_cell.length_a   1.000
_cell.length_b   1.000
_cell.length_c   1.000
_cell.angle_alpha   90.00
_cell.angle_beta   90.00
_cell.angle_gamma   90.00
#
_symmetry.space_group_name_H-M   'P 1'
#
loop_
_entity.id
_entity.type
_entity.pdbx_description
1 polymer ?
#
loop_
_entity_poly.entity_id
_entity_poly.type
_entity_poly.pdbx_seq_one_letter_code
_entity_poly.pdbx_strand_id
1 'polypeptide(L)'
;MRFGEDIDFSIRIFKGGYTCRLFPDAWVYHKRRTDLRKFFKQVHNSGIARINLYKKYPESLKVVHLLPAAFTLGVVILLLGAPFCLYSLTPILLYALLVCIDSSIQNHSLCIGIYSIAASFIQLIGYGTGFWRAWWSRCILGKDEFEAFKKNFYK
;
A
#
# COMPACT_ATOMS: atom_id res chain seq x y z
N MET A 1 -14.30 -1.01 -11.48
CA MET A 1 -13.18 -0.98 -10.52
C MET A 1 -11.89 -1.10 -11.31
N ARG A 2 -10.98 -0.12 -11.20
CA ARG A 2 -9.77 -0.07 -12.06
C ARG A 2 -8.48 -0.47 -11.33
N PHE A 3 -8.46 -0.37 -10.00
CA PHE A 3 -7.39 -0.89 -9.16
C PHE A 3 -7.92 -2.05 -8.34
N GLY A 4 -7.16 -3.16 -8.27
CA GLY A 4 -7.59 -4.41 -7.64
C GLY A 4 -8.57 -5.21 -8.51
N GLU A 5 -8.62 -4.94 -9.82
CA GLU A 5 -9.42 -5.69 -10.80
C GLU A 5 -8.99 -7.16 -10.87
N ASP A 6 -7.70 -7.41 -10.73
CA ASP A 6 -7.09 -8.73 -10.63
C ASP A 6 -7.59 -9.52 -9.42
N ILE A 7 -7.68 -8.85 -8.26
CA ILE A 7 -8.21 -9.45 -7.03
C ILE A 7 -9.73 -9.67 -7.15
N ASP A 8 -10.46 -8.68 -7.68
CA ASP A 8 -11.91 -8.82 -7.93
C ASP A 8 -12.21 -9.97 -8.89
N PHE A 9 -11.41 -10.10 -9.94
CA PHE A 9 -11.55 -11.19 -10.89
C PHE A 9 -11.28 -12.55 -10.23
N SER A 10 -10.22 -12.67 -9.47
CA SER A 10 -9.90 -13.90 -8.73
C SER A 10 -11.00 -14.29 -7.74
N ILE A 11 -11.56 -13.32 -6.99
CA ILE A 11 -12.68 -13.57 -6.07
C ILE A 11 -13.89 -14.12 -6.84
N ARG A 12 -14.19 -13.57 -8.01
CA ARG A 12 -15.33 -14.07 -8.83
C ARG A 12 -15.10 -15.47 -9.36
N ILE A 13 -13.88 -15.80 -9.77
CA ILE A 13 -13.51 -17.16 -10.19
C ILE A 13 -13.77 -18.15 -9.06
N PHE A 14 -13.25 -17.87 -7.86
CA PHE A 14 -13.43 -18.75 -6.69
C PHE A 14 -14.90 -18.85 -6.25
N LYS A 15 -15.65 -17.75 -6.28
CA LYS A 15 -17.10 -17.78 -5.99
C LYS A 15 -17.91 -18.56 -7.03
N GLY A 16 -17.41 -18.64 -8.26
CA GLY A 16 -17.99 -19.48 -9.32
C GLY A 16 -17.65 -20.98 -9.20
N GLY A 17 -16.91 -21.38 -8.15
CA GLY A 17 -16.51 -22.78 -7.96
C GLY A 17 -15.30 -23.21 -8.78
N TYR A 18 -14.64 -22.26 -9.47
CA TYR A 18 -13.44 -22.54 -10.27
C TYR A 18 -12.17 -22.39 -9.44
N THR A 19 -11.09 -23.02 -9.89
CA THR A 19 -9.76 -22.94 -9.27
C THR A 19 -8.77 -22.22 -10.20
N CYS A 20 -7.76 -21.57 -9.61
CA CYS A 20 -6.65 -20.99 -10.36
C CYS A 20 -5.42 -21.90 -10.24
N ARG A 21 -4.68 -22.07 -11.34
CA ARG A 21 -3.43 -22.81 -11.37
C ARG A 21 -2.30 -21.91 -11.84
N LEU A 22 -1.18 -21.96 -11.12
CA LEU A 22 0.06 -21.33 -11.55
C LEU A 22 0.82 -22.28 -12.48
N PHE A 23 1.21 -21.77 -13.65
CA PHE A 23 2.10 -22.48 -14.57
C PHE A 23 3.51 -21.87 -14.46
N PRO A 24 4.50 -22.60 -13.94
CA PRO A 24 5.86 -22.08 -13.75
C PRO A 24 6.52 -21.61 -15.06
N ASP A 25 6.17 -22.26 -16.17
CA ASP A 25 6.74 -21.97 -17.48
C ASP A 25 6.06 -20.79 -18.21
N ALA A 26 4.93 -20.30 -17.67
CA ALA A 26 4.21 -19.15 -18.21
C ALA A 26 4.63 -17.87 -17.47
N TRP A 27 5.71 -17.25 -17.90
CA TRP A 27 6.24 -16.03 -17.31
C TRP A 27 6.43 -14.92 -18.33
N VAL A 28 6.43 -13.67 -17.86
CA VAL A 28 6.64 -12.49 -18.70
C VAL A 28 7.61 -11.53 -18.02
N TYR A 29 8.40 -10.83 -18.82
CA TYR A 29 9.21 -9.72 -18.33
C TYR A 29 8.30 -8.51 -18.03
N HIS A 30 8.35 -8.03 -16.80
CA HIS A 30 7.63 -6.84 -16.40
C HIS A 30 8.59 -5.75 -15.90
N LYS A 31 8.67 -4.65 -16.64
CA LYS A 31 9.47 -3.49 -16.24
C LYS A 31 8.81 -2.79 -15.05
N ARG A 32 9.42 -2.91 -13.89
CA ARG A 32 8.93 -2.22 -12.67
C ARG A 32 9.12 -0.70 -12.77
N ARG A 33 8.33 0.02 -11.99
CA ARG A 33 8.48 1.47 -11.87
C ARG A 33 9.71 1.79 -11.03
N THR A 34 10.61 2.60 -11.57
CA THR A 34 11.86 3.02 -10.91
C THR A 34 11.77 4.39 -10.26
N ASP A 35 10.65 5.10 -10.44
CA ASP A 35 10.41 6.45 -9.93
C ASP A 35 9.61 6.37 -8.62
N LEU A 36 10.14 6.93 -7.55
CA LEU A 36 9.51 6.93 -6.21
C LEU A 36 8.14 7.61 -6.20
N ARG A 37 7.92 8.66 -7.01
CA ARG A 37 6.62 9.33 -7.13
C ARG A 37 5.58 8.42 -7.78
N LYS A 38 5.96 7.70 -8.83
CA LYS A 38 5.09 6.71 -9.48
C LYS A 38 4.82 5.53 -8.56
N PHE A 39 5.81 5.12 -7.77
CA PHE A 39 5.66 4.09 -6.76
C PHE A 39 4.68 4.52 -5.67
N PHE A 40 4.84 5.73 -5.09
CA PHE A 40 3.87 6.27 -4.13
C PHE A 40 2.44 6.26 -4.68
N LYS A 41 2.23 6.76 -5.92
CA LYS A 41 0.92 6.78 -6.57
C LYS A 41 0.34 5.37 -6.71
N GLN A 42 1.17 4.39 -7.03
CA GLN A 42 0.75 2.99 -7.16
C GLN A 42 0.26 2.43 -5.81
N VAL A 43 1.07 2.55 -4.76
CA VAL A 43 0.70 2.01 -3.45
C VAL A 43 -0.46 2.76 -2.80
N HIS A 44 -0.56 4.08 -3.02
CA HIS A 44 -1.71 4.87 -2.60
C HIS A 44 -3.02 4.36 -3.25
N ASN A 45 -2.99 4.09 -4.55
CA ASN A 45 -4.13 3.52 -5.25
C ASN A 45 -4.46 2.09 -4.79
N SER A 46 -3.46 1.31 -4.38
CA SER A 46 -3.68 -0.01 -3.78
C SER A 46 -4.41 0.09 -2.44
N GLY A 47 -4.10 1.09 -1.62
CA GLY A 47 -4.85 1.38 -0.39
C GLY A 47 -6.32 1.74 -0.66
N ILE A 48 -6.58 2.57 -1.68
CA ILE A 48 -7.95 2.91 -2.12
C ILE A 48 -8.69 1.65 -2.61
N ALA A 49 -8.03 0.85 -3.44
CA ALA A 49 -8.60 -0.38 -3.99
C ALA A 49 -9.02 -1.37 -2.89
N ARG A 50 -8.28 -1.43 -1.79
CA ARG A 50 -8.60 -2.32 -0.66
C ARG A 50 -9.95 -1.98 -0.03
N ILE A 51 -10.26 -0.70 0.15
CA ILE A 51 -11.57 -0.26 0.67
C ILE A 51 -12.68 -0.51 -0.36
N ASN A 52 -12.41 -0.32 -1.65
CA ASN A 52 -13.37 -0.64 -2.70
C ASN A 52 -13.72 -2.13 -2.71
N LEU A 53 -12.71 -3.01 -2.57
CA LEU A 53 -12.90 -4.45 -2.44
C LEU A 53 -13.69 -4.81 -1.16
N TYR A 54 -13.34 -4.20 -0.03
CA TYR A 54 -14.06 -4.40 1.22
C TYR A 54 -15.55 -4.06 1.12
N LYS A 55 -15.89 -2.94 0.47
CA LYS A 55 -17.29 -2.56 0.24
C LYS A 55 -18.05 -3.56 -0.63
N LYS A 56 -17.36 -4.22 -1.57
CA LYS A 56 -17.95 -5.22 -2.46
C LYS A 56 -17.93 -6.63 -1.86
N TYR A 57 -16.86 -6.94 -1.14
CA TYR A 57 -16.61 -8.24 -0.51
C TYR A 57 -16.05 -8.02 0.89
N PRO A 58 -16.90 -7.87 1.93
CA PRO A 58 -16.46 -7.58 3.30
C PRO A 58 -15.43 -8.59 3.83
N GLU A 59 -15.57 -9.85 3.47
CA GLU A 59 -14.68 -10.95 3.83
C GLU A 59 -13.25 -10.82 3.24
N SER A 60 -13.06 -9.97 2.25
CA SER A 60 -11.75 -9.76 1.60
C SER A 60 -10.76 -8.96 2.45
N LEU A 61 -11.25 -8.22 3.45
CA LEU A 61 -10.40 -7.40 4.32
C LEU A 61 -9.83 -8.26 5.45
N LYS A 62 -8.51 -8.44 5.44
CA LYS A 62 -7.77 -9.16 6.50
C LYS A 62 -7.01 -8.16 7.37
N VAL A 63 -6.66 -8.57 8.61
CA VAL A 63 -5.90 -7.75 9.56
C VAL A 63 -4.60 -7.20 8.95
N VAL A 64 -3.89 -8.00 8.16
CA VAL A 64 -2.64 -7.60 7.49
C VAL A 64 -2.83 -6.35 6.60
N HIS A 65 -4.01 -6.12 6.04
CA HIS A 65 -4.30 -4.95 5.22
C HIS A 65 -4.46 -3.66 6.03
N LEU A 66 -4.67 -3.77 7.35
CA LEU A 66 -4.79 -2.65 8.26
C LEU A 66 -3.41 -2.15 8.75
N LEU A 67 -2.38 -2.99 8.70
CA LEU A 67 -1.06 -2.66 9.23
C LEU A 67 -0.45 -1.38 8.64
N PRO A 68 -0.46 -1.15 7.31
CA PRO A 68 0.07 0.11 6.77
C PRO A 68 -0.77 1.33 7.16
N ALA A 69 -2.09 1.15 7.34
CA ALA A 69 -2.97 2.22 7.79
C ALA A 69 -2.70 2.58 9.26
N ALA A 70 -2.50 1.57 10.12
CA ALA A 70 -2.12 1.76 11.52
C ALA A 70 -0.71 2.38 11.63
N PHE A 71 0.25 1.92 10.83
CA PHE A 71 1.59 2.51 10.76
C PHE A 71 1.53 4.00 10.40
N THR A 72 0.77 4.37 9.38
CA THR A 72 0.61 5.77 8.97
C THR A 72 0.03 6.63 10.08
N LEU A 73 -1.00 6.14 10.79
CA LEU A 73 -1.58 6.84 11.94
C LEU A 73 -0.56 6.96 13.07
N GLY A 74 0.18 5.89 13.37
CA GLY A 74 1.24 5.88 14.38
C GLY A 74 2.32 6.91 14.08
N VAL A 75 2.81 6.98 12.83
CA VAL A 75 3.79 8.00 12.40
C VAL A 75 3.24 9.41 12.60
N VAL A 76 1.99 9.68 12.24
CA VAL A 76 1.37 11.00 12.45
C VAL A 76 1.32 11.35 13.94
N ILE A 77 0.88 10.42 14.80
CA ILE A 77 0.81 10.63 16.25
C ILE A 77 2.20 10.92 16.84
N LEU A 78 3.23 10.15 16.43
CA LEU A 78 4.60 10.33 16.91
C LEU A 78 5.19 11.67 16.47
N LEU A 79 4.91 12.10 15.24
CA LEU A 79 5.34 13.41 14.74
C LEU A 79 4.64 14.57 15.46
N LEU A 80 3.34 14.45 15.75
CA LEU A 80 2.59 15.45 16.53
C LEU A 80 3.06 15.49 17.99
N GLY A 81 3.55 14.39 18.52
CA GLY A 81 4.15 14.31 19.87
C GLY A 81 5.56 14.90 19.99
N ALA A 82 6.28 15.02 18.87
CA ALA A 82 7.67 15.46 18.86
C ALA A 82 7.92 16.85 19.51
N PRO A 83 7.04 17.86 19.35
CA PRO A 83 7.21 19.15 20.03
C PRO A 83 7.12 19.06 21.56
N PHE A 84 6.44 18.06 22.09
CA PHE A 84 6.26 17.87 23.53
C PHE A 84 7.32 16.92 24.11
N CYS A 85 7.73 15.92 23.34
CA CYS A 85 8.71 14.94 23.76
C CYS A 85 9.49 14.43 22.53
N LEU A 86 10.77 14.80 22.44
CA LEU A 86 11.62 14.41 21.31
C LEU A 86 11.81 12.89 21.22
N TYR A 87 11.73 12.17 22.35
CA TYR A 87 11.80 10.70 22.37
C TYR A 87 10.66 10.02 21.61
N SER A 88 9.56 10.73 21.30
CA SER A 88 8.48 10.19 20.44
C SER A 88 8.97 9.80 19.04
N LEU A 89 10.08 10.36 18.56
CA LEU A 89 10.68 10.01 17.27
C LEU A 89 11.48 8.69 17.30
N THR A 90 11.81 8.18 18.49
CA THR A 90 12.65 6.97 18.65
C THR A 90 12.08 5.76 17.88
N PRO A 91 10.78 5.44 17.92
CA PRO A 91 10.26 4.30 17.16
C PRO A 91 10.43 4.45 15.64
N ILE A 92 10.29 5.67 15.12
CA ILE A 92 10.47 5.96 13.68
C ILE A 92 11.93 5.76 13.28
N LEU A 93 12.86 6.28 14.08
CA LEU A 93 14.30 6.16 13.84
C LEU A 93 14.75 4.70 13.95
N LEU A 94 14.28 3.99 14.96
CA LEU A 94 14.57 2.56 15.14
C LEU A 94 14.08 1.73 13.95
N TYR A 95 12.86 1.98 13.49
CA TYR A 95 12.32 1.33 12.29
C TYR A 95 13.18 1.61 11.05
N ALA A 96 13.56 2.88 10.82
CA ALA A 96 14.42 3.26 9.71
C ALA A 96 15.79 2.57 9.78
N LEU A 97 16.38 2.51 10.97
CA LEU A 97 17.66 1.84 11.21
C LEU A 97 17.58 0.33 10.92
N LEU A 98 16.55 -0.34 11.44
CA LEU A 98 16.35 -1.78 11.20
C LEU A 98 16.17 -2.09 9.71
N VAL A 99 15.36 -1.31 8.98
CA VAL A 99 15.20 -1.47 7.52
C VAL A 99 16.53 -1.26 6.80
N CYS A 100 17.31 -0.24 7.21
CA CYS A 100 18.62 0.04 6.61
C CYS A 100 19.60 -1.12 6.82
N ILE A 101 19.71 -1.62 8.05
CA ILE A 101 20.63 -2.70 8.41
C ILE A 101 20.25 -3.97 7.66
N ASP A 102 18.98 -4.40 7.75
CA ASP A 102 18.50 -5.62 7.11
C ASP A 102 18.74 -5.59 5.60
N SER A 103 18.34 -4.51 4.93
CA SER A 103 18.52 -4.37 3.49
C SER A 103 19.99 -4.24 3.07
N SER A 104 20.82 -3.59 3.89
CA SER A 104 22.27 -3.49 3.63
C SER A 104 22.95 -4.85 3.70
N ILE A 105 22.59 -5.67 4.68
CA ILE A 105 23.13 -7.02 4.85
C ILE A 105 22.69 -7.92 3.68
N GLN A 106 21.39 -7.94 3.36
CA GLN A 106 20.86 -8.81 2.31
C GLN A 106 21.40 -8.48 0.91
N ASN A 107 21.69 -7.20 0.65
CA ASN A 107 22.15 -6.75 -0.67
C ASN A 107 23.65 -6.42 -0.71
N HIS A 108 24.39 -6.62 0.39
CA HIS A 108 25.81 -6.28 0.50
C HIS A 108 26.13 -4.82 0.09
N SER A 109 25.21 -3.88 0.37
CA SER A 109 25.32 -2.48 -0.07
C SER A 109 24.61 -1.51 0.87
N LEU A 110 25.36 -0.62 1.47
CA LEU A 110 24.83 0.46 2.32
C LEU A 110 23.93 1.43 1.52
N CYS A 111 24.27 1.71 0.28
CA CYS A 111 23.45 2.56 -0.59
C CYS A 111 22.04 1.97 -0.78
N ILE A 112 21.94 0.66 -1.00
CA ILE A 112 20.63 0.00 -1.10
C ILE A 112 19.89 0.09 0.23
N GLY A 113 20.57 -0.08 1.37
CA GLY A 113 19.98 0.09 2.69
C GLY A 113 19.36 1.46 2.89
N ILE A 114 20.06 2.54 2.52
CA ILE A 114 19.55 3.91 2.62
C ILE A 114 18.32 4.12 1.71
N TYR A 115 18.37 3.67 0.46
CA TYR A 115 17.22 3.77 -0.44
C TYR A 115 16.03 2.94 0.03
N SER A 116 16.26 1.84 0.72
CA SER A 116 15.21 0.98 1.29
C SER A 116 14.40 1.68 2.38
N ILE A 117 15.01 2.60 3.14
CA ILE A 117 14.27 3.44 4.09
C ILE A 117 13.20 4.23 3.34
N ALA A 118 13.59 4.99 2.31
CA ALA A 118 12.65 5.80 1.53
C ALA A 118 11.55 4.94 0.89
N ALA A 119 11.92 3.80 0.29
CA ALA A 119 10.97 2.89 -0.34
C ALA A 119 9.97 2.31 0.67
N SER A 120 10.43 1.92 1.85
CA SER A 120 9.59 1.35 2.91
C SER A 120 8.58 2.38 3.45
N PHE A 121 9.03 3.60 3.75
CA PHE A 121 8.12 4.68 4.18
C PHE A 121 7.12 5.04 3.07
N ILE A 122 7.56 5.15 1.83
CA ILE A 122 6.67 5.39 0.68
C ILE A 122 5.61 4.31 0.58
N GLN A 123 5.99 3.04 0.73
CA GLN A 123 5.04 1.92 0.65
C GLN A 123 3.99 1.98 1.76
N LEU A 124 4.41 2.12 3.02
CA LEU A 124 3.51 2.08 4.16
C LEU A 124 2.62 3.34 4.23
N ILE A 125 3.23 4.53 4.11
CA ILE A 125 2.49 5.81 4.18
C ILE A 125 1.63 5.99 2.92
N GLY A 126 2.16 5.63 1.74
CA GLY A 126 1.39 5.71 0.51
C GLY A 126 0.13 4.86 0.56
N TYR A 127 0.26 3.59 0.96
CA TYR A 127 -0.90 2.71 1.14
C TYR A 127 -1.83 3.22 2.25
N GLY A 128 -1.30 3.57 3.42
CA GLY A 128 -2.10 4.01 4.56
C GLY A 128 -2.89 5.29 4.26
N THR A 129 -2.29 6.27 3.59
CA THR A 129 -2.99 7.50 3.16
C THR A 129 -4.09 7.20 2.16
N GLY A 130 -3.87 6.29 1.20
CA GLY A 130 -4.88 5.81 0.26
C GLY A 130 -6.04 5.11 0.96
N PHE A 131 -5.72 4.24 1.92
CA PHE A 131 -6.68 3.52 2.74
C PHE A 131 -7.57 4.47 3.54
N TRP A 132 -6.98 5.40 4.32
CA TRP A 132 -7.72 6.36 5.14
C TRP A 132 -8.58 7.30 4.30
N ARG A 133 -8.07 7.79 3.17
CA ARG A 133 -8.84 8.62 2.23
C ARG A 133 -10.08 7.88 1.71
N ALA A 134 -9.91 6.64 1.29
CA ALA A 134 -11.02 5.84 0.77
C ALA A 134 -12.00 5.45 1.87
N TRP A 135 -11.49 5.07 3.05
CA TRP A 135 -12.32 4.73 4.19
C TRP A 135 -13.21 5.91 4.62
N TRP A 136 -12.61 7.10 4.77
CA TRP A 136 -13.36 8.32 5.10
C TRP A 136 -14.43 8.62 4.05
N SER A 137 -14.05 8.63 2.78
CA SER A 137 -14.96 8.99 1.69
C SER A 137 -16.09 7.99 1.51
N ARG A 138 -15.81 6.69 1.59
CA ARG A 138 -16.77 5.64 1.25
C ARG A 138 -17.53 5.08 2.45
N CYS A 139 -16.89 5.00 3.62
CA CYS A 139 -17.51 4.45 4.81
C CYS A 139 -18.18 5.53 5.68
N ILE A 140 -17.58 6.74 5.76
CA ILE A 140 -18.15 7.83 6.56
C ILE A 140 -19.06 8.70 5.71
N LEU A 141 -18.59 9.20 4.55
CA LEU A 141 -19.35 10.13 3.71
C LEU A 141 -20.30 9.43 2.72
N GLY A 142 -20.31 8.11 2.65
CA GLY A 142 -21.19 7.34 1.77
C GLY A 142 -20.99 7.60 0.27
N LYS A 143 -19.87 8.21 -0.14
CA LYS A 143 -19.62 8.54 -1.55
C LYS A 143 -19.35 7.29 -2.39
N ASP A 144 -19.69 7.37 -3.67
CA ASP A 144 -19.41 6.33 -4.65
C ASP A 144 -17.91 6.13 -4.89
N GLU A 145 -17.58 5.08 -5.67
CA GLU A 145 -16.22 4.73 -6.02
C GLU A 145 -15.50 5.93 -6.67
N PHE A 146 -14.25 6.19 -6.24
CA PHE A 146 -13.45 7.25 -6.83
C PHE A 146 -13.26 7.04 -8.33
N GLU A 147 -13.90 7.85 -9.14
CA GLU A 147 -13.73 7.90 -10.58
C GLU A 147 -12.41 8.61 -10.98
N ALA A 148 -11.33 8.31 -10.30
CA ALA A 148 -10.04 8.98 -10.46
C ALA A 148 -9.48 8.96 -11.90
N PHE A 149 -10.15 8.29 -12.85
CA PHE A 149 -9.61 8.01 -14.19
C PHE A 149 -10.55 8.22 -15.37
N LYS A 150 -11.74 8.77 -15.19
CA LYS A 150 -12.62 9.03 -16.34
C LYS A 150 -12.04 9.99 -17.38
N LYS A 151 -11.08 10.84 -17.01
CA LYS A 151 -10.65 11.97 -17.89
C LYS A 151 -9.38 11.75 -18.71
N ASN A 152 -8.52 10.77 -18.45
CA ASN A 152 -7.14 10.81 -18.98
C ASN A 152 -6.60 9.56 -19.68
N PHE A 153 -7.41 8.61 -20.13
CA PHE A 153 -6.88 7.36 -20.71
C PHE A 153 -7.25 7.10 -22.17
N TYR A 154 -8.13 7.90 -22.75
CA TYR A 154 -8.53 7.82 -24.15
C TYR A 154 -8.47 9.21 -24.83
N LYS A 155 -7.38 9.93 -24.62
CA LYS A 155 -6.96 11.04 -25.47
C LYS A 155 -5.59 10.77 -26.01
#